data_791c65a0a955f6d6f830662334c70448
#
_entry.id   791c65a0a955f6d6f830662334c70448
#
_cell.length_a   1.000
_cell.length_b   1.000
_cell.length_c   1.000
_cell.angle_alpha   90.00
_cell.angle_beta   90.00
_cell.angle_gamma   90.00
#
_symmetry.space_group_name_H-M   'P 1'
#
loop_
_entity.id
_entity.type
_entity.pdbx_description
1 polymer ?
#
loop_
_entity_poly.entity_id
_entity_poly.type
_entity_poly.pdbx_seq_one_letter_code
_entity_poly.pdbx_strand_id
1 'polypeptide(L)'
;MNVPSGESSRYFDLDYAQNSGHIWYNIGMEEVKAAVVKFTKDRDWDQFHSPANLAKSIAIESGELLECFQWNDDYDKKEVCKELADVVNYAILLADKLGVSLEDIVMEKLEENSKKYPVNKSKGNSKKYTEL
;
A
#
# COMPACT_ATOMS: atom_id res chain seq x y z
N MET A 1 5.87 33.99 27.04
CA MET A 1 5.21 32.69 27.14
C MET A 1 5.84 31.77 26.11
N ASN A 2 6.65 30.84 26.56
CA ASN A 2 7.31 29.85 25.72
C ASN A 2 6.31 28.77 25.37
N VAL A 3 6.02 28.59 24.07
CA VAL A 3 5.40 27.38 23.53
C VAL A 3 6.52 26.36 23.38
N PRO A 4 6.43 25.17 23.98
CA PRO A 4 7.44 24.14 23.74
C PRO A 4 7.20 23.55 22.34
N SER A 5 8.18 23.74 21.49
CA SER A 5 8.37 23.01 20.25
C SER A 5 8.73 21.56 20.59
N GLY A 6 7.74 20.71 20.64
CA GLY A 6 7.88 19.28 20.84
C GLY A 6 7.14 18.54 19.77
N GLU A 7 7.59 18.61 18.52
CA GLU A 7 7.28 17.57 17.54
C GLU A 7 8.05 16.31 17.93
N SER A 8 7.47 15.55 18.83
CA SER A 8 7.83 14.17 19.05
C SER A 8 7.44 13.42 17.77
N SER A 9 8.41 13.21 16.89
CA SER A 9 8.38 12.19 15.87
C SER A 9 8.10 10.87 16.61
N ARG A 10 6.84 10.44 16.64
CA ARG A 10 6.47 9.13 17.16
C ARG A 10 6.98 8.10 16.17
N TYR A 11 8.22 7.70 16.37
CA TYR A 11 8.73 6.51 15.71
C TYR A 11 7.85 5.35 16.15
N PHE A 12 7.12 4.81 15.19
CA PHE A 12 6.30 3.65 15.41
C PHE A 12 7.23 2.45 15.63
N ASP A 13 7.26 1.93 16.86
CA ASP A 13 8.06 0.77 17.22
C ASP A 13 7.19 -0.49 17.13
N LEU A 14 7.43 -1.29 16.08
CA LEU A 14 6.74 -2.55 15.86
C LEU A 14 6.98 -3.55 17.00
N ASP A 15 8.15 -3.55 17.59
CA ASP A 15 8.48 -4.45 18.70
C ASP A 15 7.73 -4.05 19.97
N TYR A 16 7.56 -2.76 20.22
CA TYR A 16 6.72 -2.26 21.29
C TYR A 16 5.25 -2.61 21.09
N ALA A 17 4.76 -2.49 19.87
CA ALA A 17 3.37 -2.79 19.54
C ALA A 17 3.03 -4.28 19.68
N GLN A 18 3.93 -5.18 19.33
CA GLN A 18 3.75 -6.63 19.53
C GLN A 18 3.63 -7.00 21.01
N ASN A 19 4.37 -6.31 21.89
CA ASN A 19 4.41 -6.61 23.31
C ASN A 19 3.33 -5.90 24.14
N SER A 20 2.72 -4.82 23.63
CA SER A 20 1.76 -3.99 24.37
C SER A 20 0.30 -4.31 24.10
N GLY A 21 -0.02 -5.21 23.17
CA GLY A 21 -1.40 -5.50 22.79
C GLY A 21 -2.09 -4.29 22.12
N HIS A 22 -1.31 -3.35 21.61
CA HIS A 22 -1.83 -2.12 21.02
C HIS A 22 -2.62 -2.42 19.76
N ILE A 23 -3.87 -2.01 19.77
CA ILE A 23 -4.73 -1.98 18.60
C ILE A 23 -4.36 -0.72 17.80
N TRP A 24 -4.18 -0.86 16.50
CA TRP A 24 -3.72 0.13 15.53
C TRP A 24 -4.70 1.30 15.29
N TYR A 25 -5.37 1.79 16.33
CA TYR A 25 -6.30 2.92 16.21
C TYR A 25 -5.54 4.23 15.98
N ASN A 26 -5.93 4.96 14.96
CA ASN A 26 -5.43 6.29 14.60
C ASN A 26 -4.01 6.35 14.01
N ILE A 27 -3.51 5.29 13.36
CA ILE A 27 -2.32 5.38 12.53
C ILE A 27 -2.70 5.96 11.17
N GLY A 28 -2.02 7.04 10.76
CA GLY A 28 -2.13 7.62 9.44
C GLY A 28 -1.31 6.84 8.40
N MET A 29 -1.57 7.10 7.13
CA MET A 29 -0.85 6.43 6.03
C MET A 29 0.66 6.75 6.04
N GLU A 30 1.05 7.95 6.48
CA GLU A 30 2.46 8.33 6.59
C GLU A 30 3.22 7.46 7.60
N GLU A 31 2.61 7.17 8.75
CA GLU A 31 3.20 6.28 9.73
C GLU A 31 3.28 4.84 9.23
N VAL A 32 2.26 4.38 8.49
CA VAL A 32 2.27 3.04 7.86
C VAL A 32 3.41 2.94 6.85
N LYS A 33 3.57 3.92 5.96
CA LYS A 33 4.65 3.95 4.97
C LYS A 33 6.02 3.97 5.65
N ALA A 34 6.21 4.81 6.66
CA ALA A 34 7.45 4.88 7.42
C ALA A 34 7.78 3.54 8.10
N ALA A 35 6.79 2.87 8.67
CA ALA A 35 6.96 1.57 9.32
C ALA A 35 7.38 0.47 8.32
N VAL A 36 6.76 0.42 7.14
CA VAL A 36 7.10 -0.54 6.07
C VAL A 36 8.54 -0.33 5.60
N VAL A 37 8.95 0.90 5.33
CA VAL A 37 10.31 1.23 4.90
C VAL A 37 11.32 0.89 6.01
N LYS A 38 11.03 1.27 7.25
CA LYS A 38 11.89 0.95 8.40
C LYS A 38 12.07 -0.56 8.59
N PHE A 39 11.00 -1.32 8.45
CA PHE A 39 11.02 -2.79 8.59
C PHE A 39 12.06 -3.44 7.66
N THR A 40 12.17 -2.99 6.43
CA THR A 40 13.13 -3.52 5.46
C THR A 40 14.55 -3.02 5.70
N LYS A 41 14.71 -1.77 6.11
CA LYS A 41 16.02 -1.18 6.43
C LYS A 41 16.65 -1.82 7.67
N ASP A 42 15.87 -2.05 8.71
CA ASP A 42 16.36 -2.71 9.93
C ASP A 42 16.87 -4.14 9.68
N ARG A 43 16.45 -4.77 8.58
CA ARG A 43 16.85 -6.12 8.16
C ARG A 43 17.91 -6.13 7.05
N ASP A 44 18.35 -4.95 6.65
CA ASP A 44 19.29 -4.76 5.53
C ASP A 44 18.77 -5.38 4.20
N TRP A 45 17.45 -5.40 4.03
CA TRP A 45 16.80 -5.94 2.82
C TRP A 45 16.75 -4.93 1.68
N ASP A 46 16.93 -3.66 1.98
CA ASP A 46 16.94 -2.58 0.97
C ASP A 46 17.96 -2.86 -0.14
N GLN A 47 19.08 -3.50 0.17
CA GLN A 47 20.09 -3.89 -0.80
C GLN A 47 19.56 -4.84 -1.90
N PHE A 48 18.50 -5.61 -1.63
CA PHE A 48 17.88 -6.53 -2.59
C PHE A 48 16.67 -5.91 -3.31
N HIS A 49 16.23 -4.74 -2.90
CA HIS A 49 15.02 -4.07 -3.36
C HIS A 49 15.31 -3.10 -4.52
N SER A 50 15.76 -3.63 -5.66
CA SER A 50 15.74 -2.84 -6.90
C SER A 50 14.28 -2.60 -7.35
N PRO A 51 13.99 -1.55 -8.12
CA PRO A 51 12.65 -1.33 -8.68
C PRO A 51 12.10 -2.56 -9.42
N ALA A 52 12.94 -3.24 -10.19
CA ALA A 52 12.56 -4.45 -10.90
C ALA A 52 12.19 -5.61 -9.95
N ASN A 53 12.96 -5.81 -8.87
CA ASN A 53 12.67 -6.85 -7.88
C ASN A 53 11.40 -6.54 -7.10
N LEU A 54 11.16 -5.29 -6.75
CA LEU A 54 9.91 -4.88 -6.09
C LEU A 54 8.70 -5.05 -6.99
N ALA A 55 8.80 -4.72 -8.28
CA ALA A 55 7.74 -4.98 -9.26
C ALA A 55 7.43 -6.48 -9.40
N LYS A 56 8.45 -7.34 -9.41
CA LYS A 56 8.28 -8.80 -9.39
C LYS A 56 7.58 -9.26 -8.13
N SER A 57 7.94 -8.71 -6.96
CA SER A 57 7.30 -9.05 -5.69
C SER A 57 5.82 -8.66 -5.69
N ILE A 58 5.45 -7.49 -6.21
CA ILE A 58 4.05 -7.08 -6.37
C ILE A 58 3.28 -8.11 -7.21
N ALA A 59 3.85 -8.58 -8.30
CA ALA A 59 3.22 -9.59 -9.16
C ALA A 59 3.06 -10.94 -8.45
N ILE A 60 4.05 -11.36 -7.67
CA ILE A 60 4.02 -12.61 -6.88
C ILE A 60 2.92 -12.52 -5.83
N GLU A 61 2.91 -11.48 -5.01
CA GLU A 61 1.88 -11.28 -3.97
C GLU A 61 0.47 -11.14 -4.57
N SER A 62 0.35 -10.51 -5.74
CA SER A 62 -0.92 -10.47 -6.48
C SER A 62 -1.38 -11.86 -6.90
N GLY A 63 -0.44 -12.75 -7.22
CA GLY A 63 -0.71 -14.17 -7.48
C GLY A 63 -1.19 -14.91 -6.25
N GLU A 64 -0.57 -14.68 -5.09
CA GLU A 64 -0.99 -15.27 -3.81
C GLU A 64 -2.37 -14.76 -3.38
N LEU A 65 -2.65 -13.48 -3.59
CA LEU A 65 -4.00 -12.94 -3.41
C LEU A 65 -5.02 -13.65 -4.33
N LEU A 66 -4.67 -13.88 -5.59
CA LEU A 66 -5.54 -14.60 -6.53
C LEU A 66 -5.76 -16.06 -6.10
N GLU A 67 -4.75 -16.70 -5.55
CA GLU A 67 -4.81 -18.09 -5.06
C GLU A 67 -5.87 -18.27 -3.97
N CYS A 68 -6.14 -17.25 -3.15
CA CYS A 68 -7.21 -17.27 -2.16
C CYS A 68 -8.60 -17.57 -2.76
N PHE A 69 -8.78 -17.36 -4.06
CA PHE A 69 -10.04 -17.56 -4.80
C PHE A 69 -9.97 -18.71 -5.81
N GLN A 70 -8.88 -19.49 -5.83
CA GLN A 70 -8.57 -20.45 -6.89
C GLN A 70 -9.68 -21.50 -7.12
N TRP A 71 -10.30 -21.98 -6.05
CA TRP A 71 -11.20 -23.13 -6.13
C TRP A 71 -12.68 -22.76 -6.02
N ASN A 72 -13.03 -21.63 -5.46
CA ASN A 72 -14.39 -21.13 -5.33
C ASN A 72 -14.39 -19.65 -4.93
N ASP A 73 -15.57 -19.03 -4.98
CA ASP A 73 -15.77 -17.64 -4.55
C ASP A 73 -15.98 -17.50 -3.03
N ASP A 74 -16.04 -18.61 -2.30
CA ASP A 74 -16.05 -18.63 -0.84
C ASP A 74 -14.62 -18.57 -0.32
N TYR A 75 -14.25 -17.47 0.29
CA TYR A 75 -12.86 -17.16 0.66
C TYR A 75 -12.71 -16.87 2.16
N ASP A 76 -11.55 -17.16 2.70
CA ASP A 76 -11.16 -16.69 4.03
C ASP A 76 -10.75 -15.20 3.98
N LYS A 77 -11.61 -14.36 4.51
CA LYS A 77 -11.36 -12.91 4.56
C LYS A 77 -10.03 -12.55 5.22
N LYS A 78 -9.62 -13.30 6.25
CA LYS A 78 -8.39 -13.01 6.98
C LYS A 78 -7.16 -13.27 6.10
N GLU A 79 -7.15 -14.36 5.35
CA GLU A 79 -6.06 -14.67 4.42
C GLU A 79 -6.04 -13.66 3.26
N VAL A 80 -7.18 -13.34 2.66
CA VAL A 80 -7.27 -12.29 1.62
C VAL A 80 -6.70 -10.95 2.11
N CYS A 81 -6.99 -10.55 3.36
CA CYS A 81 -6.45 -9.31 3.92
C CYS A 81 -4.93 -9.34 4.10
N LYS A 82 -4.35 -10.51 4.42
CA LYS A 82 -2.88 -10.65 4.53
C LYS A 82 -2.21 -10.46 3.17
N GLU A 83 -2.68 -11.18 2.16
CA GLU A 83 -2.11 -11.10 0.81
C GLU A 83 -2.31 -9.72 0.19
N LEU A 84 -3.45 -9.09 0.42
CA LEU A 84 -3.67 -7.70 0.01
C LEU A 84 -2.68 -6.74 0.70
N ALA A 85 -2.40 -6.95 1.98
CA ALA A 85 -1.43 -6.14 2.71
C ALA A 85 -0.01 -6.29 2.14
N ASP A 86 0.39 -7.49 1.72
CA ASP A 86 1.70 -7.72 1.12
C ASP A 86 1.84 -7.05 -0.25
N VAL A 87 0.79 -7.07 -1.08
CA VAL A 87 0.75 -6.28 -2.33
C VAL A 87 0.97 -4.79 -2.05
N VAL A 88 0.29 -4.24 -1.04
CA VAL A 88 0.41 -2.81 -0.67
C VAL A 88 1.79 -2.51 -0.08
N ASN A 89 2.34 -3.39 0.76
CA ASN A 89 3.68 -3.24 1.32
C ASN A 89 4.74 -3.08 0.22
N TYR A 90 4.74 -3.93 -0.79
CA TYR A 90 5.67 -3.83 -1.92
C TYR A 90 5.40 -2.62 -2.81
N ALA A 91 4.16 -2.18 -2.95
CA ALA A 91 3.83 -0.94 -3.65
C ALA A 91 4.41 0.30 -2.93
N ILE A 92 4.31 0.34 -1.60
CA ILE A 92 4.92 1.38 -0.77
C ILE A 92 6.45 1.40 -0.94
N LEU A 93 7.09 0.24 -0.87
CA LEU A 93 8.54 0.12 -1.04
C LEU A 93 8.99 0.55 -2.44
N LEU A 94 8.22 0.23 -3.47
CA LEU A 94 8.53 0.65 -4.84
C LEU A 94 8.41 2.17 -4.99
N ALA A 95 7.37 2.80 -4.44
CA ALA A 95 7.22 4.24 -4.45
C ALA A 95 8.38 4.94 -3.72
N ASP A 96 8.78 4.43 -2.55
CA ASP A 96 9.94 4.93 -1.81
C ASP A 96 11.23 4.82 -2.64
N LYS A 97 11.45 3.67 -3.29
CA LYS A 97 12.63 3.44 -4.11
C LYS A 97 12.69 4.34 -5.35
N LEU A 98 11.55 4.68 -5.93
CA LEU A 98 11.43 5.60 -7.05
C LEU A 98 11.49 7.08 -6.61
N GLY A 99 11.42 7.36 -5.31
CA GLY A 99 11.41 8.72 -4.76
C GLY A 99 10.14 9.50 -5.11
N VAL A 100 8.99 8.82 -5.20
CA VAL A 100 7.71 9.44 -5.52
C VAL A 100 6.71 9.30 -4.36
N SER A 101 5.78 10.26 -4.25
CA SER A 101 4.63 10.15 -3.36
C SER A 101 3.62 9.17 -3.95
N LEU A 102 3.30 8.11 -3.21
CA LEU A 102 2.30 7.12 -3.63
C LEU A 102 0.92 7.77 -3.80
N GLU A 103 0.57 8.68 -2.91
CA GLU A 103 -0.69 9.43 -2.96
C GLU A 103 -0.79 10.28 -4.22
N ASP A 104 0.28 11.00 -4.54
CA ASP A 104 0.30 11.90 -5.70
C ASP A 104 0.12 11.12 -7.00
N ILE A 105 0.88 10.04 -7.20
CA ILE A 105 0.76 9.23 -8.42
C ILE A 105 -0.60 8.54 -8.54
N VAL A 106 -1.22 8.15 -7.41
CA VAL A 106 -2.58 7.60 -7.41
C VAL A 106 -3.59 8.67 -7.79
N MET A 107 -3.49 9.88 -7.22
CA MET A 107 -4.39 10.98 -7.52
C MET A 107 -4.25 11.47 -8.97
N GLU A 108 -3.03 11.59 -9.48
CA GLU A 108 -2.77 11.91 -10.89
C GLU A 108 -3.41 10.87 -11.83
N LYS A 109 -3.29 9.59 -11.47
CA LYS A 109 -3.91 8.52 -12.26
C LYS A 109 -5.43 8.52 -12.19
N LEU A 110 -6.01 8.86 -11.05
CA LEU A 110 -7.46 9.04 -10.93
C LEU A 110 -7.96 10.21 -11.79
N GLU A 111 -7.24 11.30 -11.83
CA GLU A 111 -7.58 12.43 -12.70
C GLU A 111 -7.54 12.04 -14.18
N GLU A 112 -6.50 11.33 -14.61
CA GLU A 112 -6.42 10.78 -15.96
C GLU A 112 -7.60 9.86 -16.28
N ASN A 113 -7.93 8.96 -15.37
CA ASN A 113 -9.03 8.01 -15.51
C ASN A 113 -10.40 8.71 -15.56
N SER A 114 -10.59 9.78 -14.79
CA SER A 114 -11.83 10.55 -14.79
C SER A 114 -12.12 11.20 -16.15
N LYS A 115 -11.08 11.59 -16.86
CA LYS A 115 -11.18 12.10 -18.24
C LYS A 115 -11.54 10.99 -19.25
N LYS A 116 -11.01 9.77 -19.05
CA LYS A 116 -11.31 8.61 -19.91
C LYS A 116 -12.70 8.03 -19.66
N TYR A 117 -13.17 8.12 -18.41
CA TYR A 117 -14.43 7.54 -17.95
C TYR A 117 -15.35 8.61 -17.34
N PRO A 118 -15.89 9.56 -18.15
CA PRO A 118 -16.81 10.56 -17.63
C PRO A 118 -18.08 9.90 -17.08
N VAL A 119 -18.58 10.41 -15.95
CA VAL A 119 -19.67 9.78 -15.19
C VAL A 119 -20.92 9.55 -16.05
N ASN A 120 -21.30 10.50 -16.89
CA ASN A 120 -22.49 10.42 -17.74
C ASN A 120 -22.43 9.29 -18.78
N LYS A 121 -21.25 8.81 -19.14
CA LYS A 121 -21.05 7.70 -20.09
C LYS A 121 -20.71 6.37 -19.40
N SER A 122 -20.10 6.43 -18.23
CA SER A 122 -19.52 5.25 -17.57
C SER A 122 -20.40 4.67 -16.50
N LYS A 123 -21.36 5.43 -15.95
CA LYS A 123 -22.21 4.98 -14.84
C LYS A 123 -23.03 3.75 -15.22
N GLY A 124 -22.88 2.69 -14.43
CA GLY A 124 -23.61 1.42 -14.63
C GLY A 124 -23.14 0.59 -15.84
N ASN A 125 -21.90 0.85 -16.31
CA ASN A 125 -21.35 0.28 -17.53
C ASN A 125 -19.88 -0.10 -17.30
N SER A 126 -19.49 -1.31 -17.70
CA SER A 126 -18.13 -1.83 -17.57
C SER A 126 -17.32 -1.78 -18.87
N LYS A 127 -17.81 -1.10 -19.89
CA LYS A 127 -17.11 -0.99 -21.17
C LYS A 127 -15.81 -0.21 -21.03
N LYS A 128 -14.84 -0.56 -21.85
CA LYS A 128 -13.60 0.20 -21.96
C LYS A 128 -13.88 1.60 -22.53
N TYR A 129 -13.09 2.59 -22.14
CA TYR A 129 -13.28 3.98 -22.59
C TYR A 129 -13.30 4.16 -24.10
N THR A 130 -12.66 3.27 -24.85
CA THR A 130 -12.68 3.25 -26.33
C THR A 130 -14.02 2.80 -26.94
N GLU A 131 -14.92 2.29 -26.09
CA GLU A 131 -16.22 1.74 -26.48
C GLU A 131 -17.42 2.54 -25.88
N LEU A 132 -17.11 3.68 -25.24
CA LEU A 132 -18.10 4.55 -24.56
C LEU A 132 -18.71 5.58 -25.52
#